data_cfc6299a3cbea5a2a299206c8a87485f
#
_entry.id   cfc6299a3cbea5a2a299206c8a87485f
#
_cell.length_a   1.000
_cell.length_b   1.000
_cell.length_c   1.000
_cell.angle_alpha   90.00
_cell.angle_beta   90.00
_cell.angle_gamma   90.00
#
_symmetry.space_group_name_H-M   'P 1'
#
loop_
_entity.id
_entity.type
_entity.pdbx_description
1 polymer ?
#
loop_
_entity_poly.entity_id
_entity_poly.type
_entity_poly.pdbx_seq_one_letter_code
_entity_poly.pdbx_strand_id
1 'polypeptide(L)'
;MIAEGAGIIDVGGESTRPGASPVTVSEELARTIPVIEGLRSEWAGLISIDTSKAAVAEQALGAGADIVNDVSGLRADERMLEVCGTAGCGIVVMHMQGQPRTMQTDPNYVDVRAEVRDFFEERFLTLTTSGIDAESLVFDPGIGFGKNLGHNLSLLSGLEKLAVRGRPLLIGISRKSFLGKVLDDDSPDLREWSTVALTAASRMQGVLLHRVHSVKENSDALRVVEAVLASEGGTQSISRS
;
A
#
# COMPACT_ATOMS: atom_id res chain seq x y z
N MET A 1 13.54 -11.48 2.40
CA MET A 1 12.12 -11.10 2.61
C MET A 1 11.27 -12.30 3.06
N ILE A 2 11.15 -13.37 2.27
CA ILE A 2 10.31 -14.54 2.64
C ILE A 2 10.76 -15.14 3.97
N ALA A 3 12.05 -15.47 4.11
CA ALA A 3 12.62 -16.01 5.35
C ALA A 3 12.52 -15.04 6.55
N GLU A 4 12.23 -13.77 6.32
CA GLU A 4 12.04 -12.73 7.33
C GLU A 4 10.57 -12.54 7.74
N GLY A 5 9.66 -13.28 7.08
CA GLY A 5 8.24 -13.30 7.43
C GLY A 5 7.34 -12.41 6.56
N ALA A 6 7.76 -12.04 5.34
CA ALA A 6 6.87 -11.37 4.40
C ALA A 6 5.68 -12.26 4.03
N GLY A 7 4.46 -11.78 4.20
CA GLY A 7 3.24 -12.45 3.77
C GLY A 7 2.87 -12.14 2.32
N ILE A 8 3.34 -11.00 1.81
CA ILE A 8 3.13 -10.54 0.43
C ILE A 8 4.46 -10.04 -0.11
N ILE A 9 4.82 -10.42 -1.34
CA ILE A 9 5.94 -9.81 -2.08
C ILE A 9 5.37 -8.93 -3.17
N ASP A 10 5.73 -7.63 -3.12
CA ASP A 10 5.28 -6.64 -4.10
C ASP A 10 6.36 -6.43 -5.16
N VAL A 11 6.06 -6.77 -6.41
CA VAL A 11 6.99 -6.75 -7.55
C VAL A 11 6.64 -5.56 -8.44
N GLY A 12 7.61 -4.68 -8.69
CA GLY A 12 7.42 -3.52 -9.56
C GLY A 12 8.56 -3.35 -10.57
N GLY A 13 8.25 -3.03 -11.80
CA GLY A 13 9.22 -2.81 -12.89
C GLY A 13 9.46 -1.34 -13.21
N GLU A 14 8.61 -0.44 -12.76
CA GLU A 14 8.69 1.01 -12.94
C GLU A 14 8.80 1.73 -11.59
N SER A 15 9.65 2.75 -11.53
CA SER A 15 9.77 3.57 -10.32
C SER A 15 8.69 4.64 -10.29
N THR A 16 7.90 4.70 -9.23
CA THR A 16 6.89 5.73 -8.97
C THR A 16 7.43 6.94 -8.19
N ARG A 17 8.77 7.02 -7.99
CA ARG A 17 9.40 8.15 -7.30
C ARG A 17 9.30 9.42 -8.15
N PRO A 18 9.22 10.62 -7.53
CA PRO A 18 9.24 11.88 -8.24
C PRO A 18 10.45 11.96 -9.20
N GLY A 19 10.20 12.36 -10.45
CA GLY A 19 11.24 12.51 -11.46
C GLY A 19 11.74 11.22 -12.14
N ALA A 20 11.21 10.05 -11.78
CA ALA A 20 11.56 8.80 -12.48
C ALA A 20 11.15 8.85 -13.96
N SER A 21 11.98 8.27 -14.81
CA SER A 21 11.67 8.11 -16.22
C SER A 21 10.61 7.01 -16.41
N PRO A 22 9.65 7.20 -17.33
CA PRO A 22 8.67 6.17 -17.63
C PRO A 22 9.35 4.97 -18.32
N VAL A 23 8.79 3.81 -18.05
CA VAL A 23 9.24 2.52 -18.60
C VAL A 23 8.19 2.04 -19.61
N THR A 24 8.63 1.48 -20.73
CA THR A 24 7.72 0.89 -21.72
C THR A 24 7.06 -0.39 -21.16
N VAL A 25 5.89 -0.76 -21.67
CA VAL A 25 5.22 -2.03 -21.31
C VAL A 25 6.16 -3.22 -21.49
N SER A 26 6.86 -3.29 -22.62
CA SER A 26 7.80 -4.39 -22.93
C SER A 26 8.94 -4.48 -21.91
N GLU A 27 9.48 -3.34 -21.51
CA GLU A 27 10.57 -3.29 -20.52
C GLU A 27 10.08 -3.65 -19.13
N GLU A 28 8.89 -3.18 -18.73
CA GLU A 28 8.30 -3.52 -17.44
C GLU A 28 7.99 -5.02 -17.35
N LEU A 29 7.41 -5.61 -18.39
CA LEU A 29 7.20 -7.06 -18.49
C LEU A 29 8.50 -7.84 -18.36
N ALA A 30 9.55 -7.42 -19.09
CA ALA A 30 10.86 -8.10 -19.02
C ALA A 30 11.50 -8.07 -17.62
N ARG A 31 11.17 -7.06 -16.81
CA ARG A 31 11.65 -6.92 -15.43
C ARG A 31 10.82 -7.71 -14.43
N THR A 32 9.50 -7.81 -14.63
CA THR A 32 8.56 -8.31 -13.62
C THR A 32 8.17 -9.76 -13.81
N ILE A 33 7.86 -10.18 -15.04
CA ILE A 33 7.32 -11.52 -15.29
C ILE A 33 8.28 -12.63 -14.84
N PRO A 34 9.58 -12.64 -15.20
CA PRO A 34 10.49 -13.69 -14.74
C PRO A 34 10.63 -13.78 -13.22
N VAL A 35 10.48 -12.62 -12.53
CA VAL A 35 10.53 -12.57 -11.06
C VAL A 35 9.27 -13.21 -10.46
N ILE A 36 8.09 -12.92 -11.00
CA ILE A 36 6.82 -13.49 -10.53
C ILE A 36 6.80 -15.01 -10.77
N GLU A 37 7.18 -15.47 -11.95
CA GLU A 37 7.26 -16.91 -12.26
C GLU A 37 8.24 -17.64 -11.34
N GLY A 38 9.42 -17.06 -11.12
CA GLY A 38 10.41 -17.61 -10.19
C GLY A 38 9.89 -17.68 -8.76
N LEU A 39 9.28 -16.61 -8.26
CA LEU A 39 8.65 -16.58 -6.93
C LEU A 39 7.54 -17.64 -6.82
N ARG A 40 6.66 -17.72 -7.80
CA ARG A 40 5.53 -18.64 -7.77
C ARG A 40 5.96 -20.10 -7.78
N SER A 41 7.07 -20.41 -8.44
CA SER A 41 7.61 -21.79 -8.46
C SER A 41 8.13 -22.27 -7.11
N GLU A 42 8.55 -21.35 -6.21
CA GLU A 42 9.20 -21.66 -4.95
C GLU A 42 8.37 -21.26 -3.71
N TRP A 43 7.35 -20.42 -3.90
CA TRP A 43 6.62 -19.82 -2.78
C TRP A 43 5.12 -19.75 -3.01
N ALA A 44 4.33 -20.26 -2.05
CA ALA A 44 2.87 -20.30 -2.10
C ALA A 44 2.20 -19.04 -1.47
N GLY A 45 2.97 -18.07 -1.00
CA GLY A 45 2.43 -16.82 -0.44
C GLY A 45 1.92 -15.88 -1.52
N LEU A 46 1.42 -14.71 -1.12
CA LEU A 46 0.79 -13.76 -2.02
C LEU A 46 1.81 -12.91 -2.76
N ILE A 47 1.64 -12.79 -4.07
CA ILE A 47 2.46 -11.95 -4.95
C ILE A 47 1.61 -10.77 -5.46
N SER A 48 2.11 -9.56 -5.28
CA SER A 48 1.52 -8.32 -5.80
C SER A 48 2.35 -7.81 -6.97
N ILE A 49 1.69 -7.27 -8.00
CA ILE A 49 2.30 -6.50 -9.10
C ILE A 49 2.03 -5.02 -8.90
N ASP A 50 3.09 -4.20 -8.70
CA ASP A 50 3.02 -2.73 -8.62
C ASP A 50 3.09 -2.15 -10.04
N THR A 51 1.95 -1.87 -10.63
CA THR A 51 1.83 -1.32 -11.98
C THR A 51 0.52 -0.55 -12.18
N SER A 52 0.56 0.48 -13.04
CA SER A 52 -0.64 1.18 -13.54
C SER A 52 -0.95 0.88 -15.01
N LYS A 53 -0.31 -0.16 -15.59
CA LYS A 53 -0.52 -0.59 -16.97
C LYS A 53 -1.28 -1.92 -17.02
N ALA A 54 -2.47 -1.92 -17.59
CA ALA A 54 -3.33 -3.10 -17.69
C ALA A 54 -2.65 -4.30 -18.38
N ALA A 55 -1.86 -4.05 -19.43
CA ALA A 55 -1.15 -5.12 -20.14
C ALA A 55 -0.07 -5.79 -19.26
N VAL A 56 0.54 -5.05 -18.33
CA VAL A 56 1.49 -5.61 -17.36
C VAL A 56 0.75 -6.42 -16.30
N ALA A 57 -0.33 -5.85 -15.75
CA ALA A 57 -1.17 -6.53 -14.76
C ALA A 57 -1.73 -7.85 -15.30
N GLU A 58 -2.25 -7.87 -16.53
CA GLU A 58 -2.80 -9.06 -17.19
C GLU A 58 -1.77 -10.19 -17.28
N GLN A 59 -0.56 -9.89 -17.74
CA GLN A 59 0.50 -10.90 -17.85
C GLN A 59 1.05 -11.32 -16.46
N ALA A 60 1.16 -10.39 -15.52
CA ALA A 60 1.60 -10.70 -14.16
C ALA A 60 0.61 -11.64 -13.45
N LEU A 61 -0.70 -11.40 -13.58
CA LEU A 61 -1.75 -12.29 -13.06
C LEU A 61 -1.69 -13.67 -13.72
N GLY A 62 -1.47 -13.72 -15.04
CA GLY A 62 -1.25 -14.97 -15.78
C GLY A 62 0.01 -15.73 -15.36
N ALA A 63 1.06 -15.02 -14.91
CA ALA A 63 2.30 -15.59 -14.39
C ALA A 63 2.21 -16.01 -12.92
N GLY A 64 1.11 -15.71 -12.24
CA GLY A 64 0.83 -16.15 -10.86
C GLY A 64 0.84 -15.05 -9.81
N ALA A 65 0.73 -13.78 -10.18
CA ALA A 65 0.42 -12.73 -9.21
C ALA A 65 -1.04 -12.85 -8.72
N ASP A 66 -1.28 -12.50 -7.47
CA ASP A 66 -2.58 -12.58 -6.80
C ASP A 66 -3.24 -11.21 -6.65
N ILE A 67 -2.43 -10.13 -6.67
CA ILE A 67 -2.85 -8.77 -6.31
C ILE A 67 -2.32 -7.79 -7.36
N VAL A 68 -3.14 -6.82 -7.73
CA VAL A 68 -2.73 -5.62 -8.48
C VAL A 68 -2.63 -4.44 -7.52
N ASN A 69 -1.44 -3.86 -7.40
CA ASN A 69 -1.18 -2.64 -6.65
C ASN A 69 -1.02 -1.47 -7.63
N ASP A 70 -2.04 -0.63 -7.76
CA ASP A 70 -2.03 0.48 -8.71
C ASP A 70 -2.04 1.84 -8.01
N VAL A 71 -0.91 2.54 -8.11
CA VAL A 71 -0.73 3.89 -7.54
C VAL A 71 -1.69 4.93 -8.10
N SER A 72 -2.32 4.65 -9.24
CA SER A 72 -3.35 5.52 -9.83
C SER A 72 -4.76 5.26 -9.29
N GLY A 73 -4.96 4.18 -8.53
CA GLY A 73 -6.28 3.73 -8.08
C GLY A 73 -7.17 3.26 -9.24
N LEU A 74 -6.60 2.57 -10.21
CA LEU A 74 -7.25 2.06 -11.44
C LEU A 74 -7.80 3.19 -12.33
N ARG A 75 -7.06 4.30 -12.46
CA ARG A 75 -7.48 5.47 -13.28
C ARG A 75 -6.55 5.76 -14.45
N ALA A 76 -5.33 5.20 -14.48
CA ALA A 76 -4.35 5.51 -15.51
C ALA A 76 -4.56 4.74 -16.81
N ASP A 77 -5.07 3.51 -16.74
CA ASP A 77 -5.36 2.64 -17.89
C ASP A 77 -6.81 2.15 -17.80
N GLU A 78 -7.63 2.51 -18.79
CA GLU A 78 -9.07 2.18 -18.83
C GLU A 78 -9.34 0.67 -18.82
N ARG A 79 -8.41 -0.14 -19.35
CA ARG A 79 -8.51 -1.59 -19.36
C ARG A 79 -8.22 -2.23 -18.00
N MET A 80 -7.61 -1.52 -17.06
CA MET A 80 -7.22 -2.08 -15.75
C MET A 80 -8.42 -2.65 -15.00
N LEU A 81 -9.56 -1.97 -15.08
CA LEU A 81 -10.80 -2.42 -14.46
C LEU A 81 -11.27 -3.77 -15.00
N GLU A 82 -11.26 -3.94 -16.33
CA GLU A 82 -11.64 -5.18 -17.00
C GLU A 82 -10.70 -6.32 -16.64
N VAL A 83 -9.39 -6.06 -16.64
CA VAL A 83 -8.35 -7.04 -16.27
C VAL A 83 -8.54 -7.54 -14.84
N CYS A 84 -8.67 -6.62 -13.88
CA CYS A 84 -8.87 -6.99 -12.48
C CYS A 84 -10.20 -7.72 -12.24
N GLY A 85 -11.28 -7.25 -12.87
CA GLY A 85 -12.60 -7.88 -12.75
C GLY A 85 -12.65 -9.29 -13.33
N THR A 86 -12.01 -9.51 -14.47
CA THR A 86 -11.94 -10.84 -15.11
C THR A 86 -11.09 -11.81 -14.30
N ALA A 87 -9.98 -11.35 -13.75
CA ALA A 87 -9.09 -12.18 -12.95
C ALA A 87 -9.61 -12.47 -11.54
N GLY A 88 -10.48 -11.63 -10.98
CA GLY A 88 -10.96 -11.74 -9.59
C GLY A 88 -9.84 -11.60 -8.56
N CYS A 89 -8.81 -10.80 -8.87
CA CYS A 89 -7.62 -10.60 -8.03
C CYS A 89 -7.88 -9.62 -6.87
N GLY A 90 -6.98 -9.64 -5.86
CA GLY A 90 -6.92 -8.56 -4.87
C GLY A 90 -6.47 -7.24 -5.53
N ILE A 91 -6.94 -6.11 -5.00
CA ILE A 91 -6.65 -4.79 -5.58
C ILE A 91 -6.27 -3.82 -4.47
N VAL A 92 -5.09 -3.19 -4.59
CA VAL A 92 -4.70 -2.05 -3.77
C VAL A 92 -4.99 -0.76 -4.54
N VAL A 93 -5.89 0.03 -3.99
CA VAL A 93 -6.36 1.31 -4.54
C VAL A 93 -5.68 2.45 -3.81
N MET A 94 -4.65 3.06 -4.42
CA MET A 94 -3.92 4.13 -3.77
C MET A 94 -4.45 5.51 -4.18
N HIS A 95 -4.50 6.43 -3.19
CA HIS A 95 -4.76 7.84 -3.42
C HIS A 95 -3.48 8.61 -3.77
N MET A 96 -3.51 9.30 -4.90
CA MET A 96 -2.47 10.25 -5.30
C MET A 96 -3.11 11.52 -5.88
N GLN A 97 -2.61 12.69 -5.50
CA GLN A 97 -2.93 13.95 -6.17
C GLN A 97 -1.89 14.23 -7.26
N GLY A 98 -2.35 14.56 -8.47
CA GLY A 98 -1.48 14.81 -9.62
C GLY A 98 -0.93 13.51 -10.25
N GLN A 99 0.25 13.60 -10.82
CA GLN A 99 0.97 12.49 -11.45
C GLN A 99 2.33 12.28 -10.77
N PRO A 100 2.92 11.08 -10.77
CA PRO A 100 4.19 10.80 -10.08
C PRO A 100 5.30 11.82 -10.37
N ARG A 101 5.37 12.34 -11.60
CA ARG A 101 6.39 13.30 -12.02
C ARG A 101 6.25 14.69 -11.41
N THR A 102 5.01 15.14 -11.18
CA THR A 102 4.69 16.52 -10.79
C THR A 102 3.99 16.62 -9.44
N MET A 103 3.63 15.51 -8.84
CA MET A 103 2.82 15.44 -7.62
C MET A 103 3.40 16.21 -6.41
N GLN A 104 4.68 16.48 -6.39
CA GLN A 104 5.34 17.19 -5.28
C GLN A 104 5.52 18.69 -5.53
N THR A 105 5.13 19.21 -6.71
CA THR A 105 5.37 20.62 -7.07
C THR A 105 4.53 21.58 -6.22
N ASP A 106 3.25 21.27 -6.03
CA ASP A 106 2.32 22.11 -5.23
C ASP A 106 1.13 21.27 -4.74
N PRO A 107 1.33 20.31 -3.81
CA PRO A 107 0.23 19.52 -3.30
C PRO A 107 -0.67 20.37 -2.39
N ASN A 108 -1.93 20.51 -2.75
CA ASN A 108 -2.89 21.36 -2.06
C ASN A 108 -4.16 20.59 -1.68
N TYR A 109 -4.58 20.71 -0.41
CA TYR A 109 -5.79 20.12 0.16
C TYR A 109 -6.44 21.14 1.09
N VAL A 110 -7.74 21.20 1.09
CA VAL A 110 -8.51 21.94 2.12
C VAL A 110 -8.54 21.10 3.40
N ASP A 111 -8.87 19.81 3.27
CA ASP A 111 -8.77 18.80 4.33
C ASP A 111 -8.31 17.47 3.72
N VAL A 112 -7.03 17.17 3.88
CA VAL A 112 -6.43 15.98 3.29
C VAL A 112 -7.07 14.67 3.75
N ARG A 113 -7.60 14.59 4.98
CA ARG A 113 -8.27 13.38 5.48
C ARG A 113 -9.64 13.22 4.85
N ALA A 114 -10.42 14.29 4.79
CA ALA A 114 -11.72 14.27 4.15
C ALA A 114 -11.59 13.91 2.66
N GLU A 115 -10.70 14.59 1.93
CA GLU A 115 -10.52 14.38 0.50
C GLU A 115 -10.00 12.97 0.15
N VAL A 116 -9.09 12.40 0.96
CA VAL A 116 -8.63 11.02 0.78
C VAL A 116 -9.75 10.01 1.07
N ARG A 117 -10.55 10.26 2.12
CA ARG A 117 -11.68 9.41 2.45
C ARG A 117 -12.78 9.48 1.38
N ASP A 118 -13.08 10.66 0.86
CA ASP A 118 -14.06 10.85 -0.22
C ASP A 118 -13.60 10.14 -1.50
N PHE A 119 -12.30 10.19 -1.81
CA PHE A 119 -11.71 9.41 -2.90
C PHE A 119 -11.92 7.91 -2.69
N PHE A 120 -11.70 7.37 -1.48
CA PHE A 120 -11.92 5.96 -1.20
C PHE A 120 -13.39 5.55 -1.36
N GLU A 121 -14.33 6.37 -0.89
CA GLU A 121 -15.77 6.12 -1.09
C GLU A 121 -16.14 6.14 -2.58
N GLU A 122 -15.65 7.12 -3.32
CA GLU A 122 -15.88 7.22 -4.78
C GLU A 122 -15.31 5.99 -5.51
N ARG A 123 -14.05 5.61 -5.21
CA ARG A 123 -13.44 4.44 -5.83
C ARG A 123 -14.13 3.15 -5.44
N PHE A 124 -14.51 2.99 -4.17
CA PHE A 124 -15.29 1.84 -3.73
C PHE A 124 -16.57 1.67 -4.55
N LEU A 125 -17.35 2.74 -4.67
CA LEU A 125 -18.62 2.72 -5.43
C LEU A 125 -18.37 2.43 -6.91
N THR A 126 -17.40 3.10 -7.53
CA THR A 126 -17.08 2.90 -8.95
C THR A 126 -16.67 1.46 -9.23
N LEU A 127 -15.75 0.92 -8.44
CA LEU A 127 -15.20 -0.42 -8.65
C LEU A 127 -16.26 -1.51 -8.41
N THR A 128 -17.03 -1.40 -7.33
CA THR A 128 -18.07 -2.41 -7.02
C THR A 128 -19.25 -2.35 -8.00
N THR A 129 -19.64 -1.17 -8.46
CA THR A 129 -20.67 -1.03 -9.50
C THR A 129 -20.22 -1.62 -10.85
N SER A 130 -18.90 -1.64 -11.10
CA SER A 130 -18.31 -2.26 -12.28
C SER A 130 -18.07 -3.77 -12.13
N GLY A 131 -18.53 -4.38 -11.04
CA GLY A 131 -18.47 -5.84 -10.84
C GLY A 131 -17.24 -6.34 -10.07
N ILE A 132 -16.38 -5.46 -9.55
CA ILE A 132 -15.29 -5.85 -8.65
C ILE A 132 -15.88 -6.26 -7.29
N ASP A 133 -15.44 -7.40 -6.76
CA ASP A 133 -15.82 -7.82 -5.42
C ASP A 133 -15.29 -6.83 -4.37
N ALA A 134 -16.18 -6.36 -3.51
CA ALA A 134 -15.83 -5.46 -2.41
C ALA A 134 -14.75 -6.04 -1.49
N GLU A 135 -14.76 -7.35 -1.27
CA GLU A 135 -13.78 -8.04 -0.42
C GLU A 135 -12.37 -8.08 -1.01
N SER A 136 -12.23 -7.85 -2.32
CA SER A 136 -10.93 -7.77 -3.01
C SER A 136 -10.22 -6.42 -2.80
N LEU A 137 -10.90 -5.39 -2.26
CA LEU A 137 -10.39 -4.03 -2.19
C LEU A 137 -9.61 -3.75 -0.90
N VAL A 138 -8.44 -3.15 -1.05
CA VAL A 138 -7.59 -2.57 -0.01
C VAL A 138 -7.30 -1.12 -0.40
N PHE A 139 -7.34 -0.19 0.56
CA PHE A 139 -7.08 1.22 0.30
C PHE A 139 -5.74 1.69 0.89
N ASP A 140 -4.97 2.46 0.10
CA ASP A 140 -3.73 3.09 0.55
C ASP A 140 -3.87 4.63 0.47
N PRO A 141 -3.72 5.37 1.58
CA PRO A 141 -3.79 6.83 1.59
C PRO A 141 -2.66 7.51 0.79
N GLY A 142 -1.68 6.76 0.31
CA GLY A 142 -0.61 7.27 -0.54
C GLY A 142 0.27 8.29 0.20
N ILE A 143 0.78 7.94 1.38
CA ILE A 143 1.73 8.77 2.12
C ILE A 143 2.92 9.12 1.23
N GLY A 144 3.22 10.43 1.09
CA GLY A 144 4.31 10.91 0.22
C GLY A 144 3.97 11.03 -1.27
N PHE A 145 2.75 10.71 -1.69
CA PHE A 145 2.28 10.86 -3.07
C PHE A 145 1.36 12.08 -3.20
N GLY A 146 1.89 13.18 -3.77
CA GLY A 146 1.15 14.45 -3.87
C GLY A 146 0.76 15.02 -2.51
N LYS A 147 1.69 14.98 -1.53
CA LYS A 147 1.43 15.42 -0.14
C LYS A 147 2.69 16.06 0.46
N ASN A 148 2.53 17.19 1.11
CA ASN A 148 3.59 17.84 1.89
C ASN A 148 3.74 17.20 3.28
N LEU A 149 4.68 17.68 4.10
CA LEU A 149 4.91 17.16 5.45
C LEU A 149 3.66 17.21 6.33
N GLY A 150 2.98 18.37 6.37
CA GLY A 150 1.76 18.55 7.16
C GLY A 150 0.64 17.60 6.76
N HIS A 151 0.45 17.40 5.45
CA HIS A 151 -0.54 16.46 4.91
C HIS A 151 -0.23 15.00 5.35
N ASN A 152 1.03 14.58 5.25
CA ASN A 152 1.43 13.23 5.66
C ASN A 152 1.22 13.00 7.16
N LEU A 153 1.63 13.95 8.00
CA LEU A 153 1.43 13.86 9.45
C LEU A 153 -0.05 13.89 9.84
N SER A 154 -0.85 14.71 9.15
CA SER A 154 -2.31 14.72 9.34
C SER A 154 -2.95 13.37 9.03
N LEU A 155 -2.60 12.71 7.93
CA LEU A 155 -3.11 11.38 7.60
C LEU A 155 -2.67 10.34 8.63
N LEU A 156 -1.38 10.32 9.00
CA LEU A 156 -0.81 9.37 9.96
C LEU A 156 -1.43 9.48 11.37
N SER A 157 -1.89 10.67 11.76
CA SER A 157 -2.51 10.89 13.07
C SER A 157 -3.99 10.51 13.13
N GLY A 158 -4.58 9.96 12.06
CA GLY A 158 -6.01 9.61 12.03
C GLY A 158 -6.33 8.55 10.99
N LEU A 159 -5.48 7.52 10.89
CA LEU A 159 -5.66 6.42 9.93
C LEU A 159 -6.96 5.66 10.14
N GLU A 160 -7.39 5.49 11.40
CA GLU A 160 -8.65 4.84 11.75
C GLU A 160 -9.88 5.51 11.13
N LYS A 161 -9.78 6.81 10.78
CA LYS A 161 -10.87 7.60 10.19
C LYS A 161 -10.93 7.49 8.66
N LEU A 162 -9.90 6.91 8.05
CA LEU A 162 -9.81 6.76 6.60
C LEU A 162 -10.46 5.48 6.10
N ALA A 163 -10.65 4.47 6.96
CA ALA A 163 -11.28 3.23 6.57
C ALA A 163 -12.72 3.45 6.08
N VAL A 164 -13.04 2.92 4.91
CA VAL A 164 -14.37 3.00 4.30
C VAL A 164 -14.95 1.60 4.12
N ARG A 165 -16.26 1.47 4.35
CA ARG A 165 -17.00 0.22 4.10
C ARG A 165 -16.38 -1.03 4.75
N GLY A 166 -15.62 -0.89 5.84
CA GLY A 166 -14.94 -2.00 6.50
C GLY A 166 -13.75 -2.56 5.72
N ARG A 167 -13.29 -1.90 4.66
CA ARG A 167 -12.13 -2.36 3.89
C ARG A 167 -10.82 -2.07 4.60
N PRO A 168 -9.85 -2.98 4.51
CA PRO A 168 -8.55 -2.79 5.15
C PRO A 168 -7.76 -1.64 4.53
N LEU A 169 -6.87 -1.05 5.34
CA LEU A 169 -5.87 -0.11 4.88
C LEU A 169 -4.52 -0.78 4.71
N LEU A 170 -3.82 -0.39 3.63
CA LEU A 170 -2.39 -0.58 3.43
C LEU A 170 -1.67 0.74 3.65
N ILE A 171 -0.48 0.70 4.24
CA ILE A 171 0.37 1.88 4.37
C ILE A 171 1.80 1.60 3.93
N GLY A 172 2.33 2.45 3.06
CA GLY A 172 3.72 2.42 2.60
C GLY A 172 4.47 3.66 3.07
N ILE A 173 5.18 3.57 4.20
CA ILE A 173 5.94 4.69 4.81
C ILE A 173 7.44 4.47 4.80
N SER A 174 7.88 3.27 4.44
CA SER A 174 9.26 2.84 4.58
C SER A 174 10.24 3.73 3.81
N ARG A 175 11.21 4.27 4.52
CA ARG A 175 12.31 5.11 4.03
C ARG A 175 11.88 6.38 3.30
N LYS A 176 10.62 6.84 3.47
CA LYS A 176 10.13 8.05 2.79
C LYS A 176 10.79 9.32 3.33
N SER A 177 11.00 10.28 2.44
CA SER A 177 11.76 11.51 2.70
C SER A 177 11.15 12.41 3.80
N PHE A 178 9.84 12.32 4.04
CA PHE A 178 9.22 13.10 5.10
C PHE A 178 9.74 12.71 6.50
N LEU A 179 10.20 11.46 6.68
CA LEU A 179 10.82 11.00 7.94
C LEU A 179 12.10 11.78 8.25
N GLY A 180 12.96 11.96 7.24
CA GLY A 180 14.16 12.78 7.37
C GLY A 180 13.84 14.24 7.74
N LYS A 181 12.75 14.80 7.17
CA LYS A 181 12.31 16.15 7.52
C LYS A 181 11.81 16.27 8.98
N VAL A 182 11.22 15.22 9.53
CA VAL A 182 10.78 15.19 10.94
C VAL A 182 11.98 15.10 11.90
N LEU A 183 13.01 14.34 11.50
CA LEU A 183 14.19 14.07 12.32
C LEU A 183 15.29 15.11 12.15
N ASP A 184 15.15 16.02 11.18
CA ASP A 184 16.22 16.91 10.72
C ASP A 184 17.51 16.14 10.36
N ASP A 185 17.32 14.93 9.83
CA ASP A 185 18.40 14.02 9.43
C ASP A 185 17.92 13.12 8.29
N ASP A 186 18.70 13.10 7.20
CA ASP A 186 18.39 12.33 6.01
C ASP A 186 19.07 10.95 5.97
N SER A 187 19.69 10.50 7.07
CA SER A 187 20.37 9.21 7.10
C SER A 187 19.40 8.05 6.88
N PRO A 188 19.75 7.05 6.06
CA PRO A 188 18.89 5.90 5.79
C PRO A 188 18.55 5.09 7.05
N ASP A 189 19.49 4.95 7.97
CA ASP A 189 19.34 4.16 9.19
C ASP A 189 18.28 4.74 10.14
N LEU A 190 18.26 6.08 10.30
CA LEU A 190 17.23 6.74 11.11
C LEU A 190 15.83 6.60 10.50
N ARG A 191 15.73 6.59 9.17
CA ARG A 191 14.44 6.34 8.49
C ARG A 191 13.93 4.93 8.71
N GLU A 192 14.81 3.95 8.93
CA GLU A 192 14.40 2.56 9.19
C GLU A 192 13.74 2.43 10.57
N TRP A 193 14.37 2.95 11.64
CA TRP A 193 13.77 2.94 12.97
C TRP A 193 12.45 3.73 13.03
N SER A 194 12.39 4.85 12.32
CA SER A 194 11.14 5.63 12.21
C SER A 194 10.06 4.86 11.48
N THR A 195 10.44 4.04 10.48
CA THR A 195 9.49 3.15 9.79
C THR A 195 8.91 2.13 10.76
N VAL A 196 9.74 1.46 11.56
CA VAL A 196 9.31 0.47 12.56
C VAL A 196 8.36 1.10 13.59
N ALA A 197 8.71 2.29 14.11
CA ALA A 197 7.86 3.01 15.06
C ALA A 197 6.48 3.34 14.47
N LEU A 198 6.43 3.82 13.22
CA LEU A 198 5.17 4.12 12.56
C LEU A 198 4.40 2.88 12.13
N THR A 199 5.07 1.76 11.82
CA THR A 199 4.41 0.46 11.61
C THR A 199 3.64 0.05 12.86
N ALA A 200 4.26 0.09 14.03
CA ALA A 200 3.61 -0.19 15.30
C ALA A 200 2.44 0.77 15.57
N ALA A 201 2.66 2.08 15.44
CA ALA A 201 1.64 3.10 15.67
C ALA A 201 0.45 3.00 14.73
N SER A 202 0.68 2.71 13.45
CA SER A 202 -0.41 2.55 12.47
C SER A 202 -1.18 1.25 12.69
N ARG A 203 -0.53 0.16 13.13
CA ARG A 203 -1.24 -1.06 13.51
C ARG A 203 -2.19 -0.84 14.69
N MET A 204 -1.80 -0.05 15.67
CA MET A 204 -2.67 0.33 16.79
C MET A 204 -3.89 1.16 16.34
N GLN A 205 -3.81 1.83 15.20
CA GLN A 205 -4.94 2.53 14.56
C GLN A 205 -5.72 1.64 13.58
N GLY A 206 -5.51 0.31 13.57
CA GLY A 206 -6.27 -0.64 12.78
C GLY A 206 -5.74 -0.92 11.38
N VAL A 207 -4.59 -0.38 10.98
CA VAL A 207 -3.98 -0.72 9.69
C VAL A 207 -3.52 -2.17 9.68
N LEU A 208 -3.86 -2.90 8.63
CA LEU A 208 -3.57 -4.35 8.52
C LEU A 208 -2.38 -4.66 7.62
N LEU A 209 -2.12 -3.86 6.58
CA LEU A 209 -1.05 -4.12 5.62
C LEU A 209 0.01 -3.02 5.67
N HIS A 210 1.28 -3.44 5.71
CA HIS A 210 2.42 -2.55 5.81
C HIS A 210 3.44 -2.89 4.73
N ARG A 211 3.67 -1.95 3.80
CA ARG A 211 4.66 -2.10 2.73
C ARG A 211 6.00 -1.54 3.18
N VAL A 212 6.96 -2.43 3.40
CA VAL A 212 8.25 -2.10 4.03
C VAL A 212 9.44 -2.70 3.25
N HIS A 213 10.63 -2.12 3.44
CA HIS A 213 11.89 -2.67 2.90
C HIS A 213 12.51 -3.68 3.87
N SER A 214 12.55 -3.37 5.18
CA SER A 214 13.12 -4.22 6.23
C SER A 214 12.01 -5.04 6.87
N VAL A 215 11.81 -6.25 6.33
CA VAL A 215 10.68 -7.11 6.72
C VAL A 215 10.80 -7.57 8.15
N LYS A 216 12.00 -8.05 8.56
CA LYS A 216 12.21 -8.68 9.88
C LYS A 216 11.82 -7.75 11.03
N GLU A 217 12.36 -6.52 11.03
CA GLU A 217 12.17 -5.54 12.10
C GLU A 217 10.70 -5.10 12.20
N ASN A 218 10.05 -4.89 11.05
CA ASN A 218 8.65 -4.51 11.01
C ASN A 218 7.72 -5.67 11.38
N SER A 219 8.03 -6.90 10.98
CA SER A 219 7.29 -8.11 11.37
C SER A 219 7.39 -8.34 12.88
N ASP A 220 8.57 -8.19 13.47
CA ASP A 220 8.74 -8.32 14.92
C ASP A 220 7.95 -7.24 15.68
N ALA A 221 7.97 -5.97 15.21
CA ALA A 221 7.17 -4.91 15.79
C ALA A 221 5.67 -5.21 15.75
N LEU A 222 5.17 -5.71 14.60
CA LEU A 222 3.77 -6.12 14.46
C LEU A 222 3.41 -7.26 15.41
N ARG A 223 4.25 -8.28 15.54
CA ARG A 223 4.01 -9.40 16.47
C ARG A 223 3.87 -8.93 17.92
N VAL A 224 4.67 -7.95 18.33
CA VAL A 224 4.59 -7.37 19.69
C VAL A 224 3.27 -6.60 19.84
N VAL A 225 2.91 -5.75 18.86
CA VAL A 225 1.65 -4.99 18.90
C VAL A 225 0.44 -5.91 18.91
N GLU A 226 0.43 -6.96 18.09
CA GLU A 226 -0.65 -7.96 18.06
C GLU A 226 -0.82 -8.66 19.42
N ALA A 227 0.29 -9.00 20.11
CA ALA A 227 0.23 -9.58 21.44
C ALA A 227 -0.39 -8.60 22.48
N VAL A 228 -0.06 -7.31 22.38
CA VAL A 228 -0.67 -6.26 23.22
C VAL A 228 -2.17 -6.14 22.96
N LEU A 229 -2.58 -6.02 21.69
CA LEU A 229 -4.00 -5.91 21.31
C LEU A 229 -4.81 -7.14 21.74
N ALA A 230 -4.24 -8.34 21.62
CA ALA A 230 -4.87 -9.58 22.06
C ALA A 230 -5.09 -9.61 23.59
N SER A 231 -4.17 -9.01 24.37
CA SER A 231 -4.30 -8.94 25.83
C SER A 231 -5.45 -8.04 26.30
N GLU A 232 -5.75 -6.97 25.57
CA GLU A 232 -6.88 -6.08 25.85
C GLU A 232 -8.23 -6.78 25.63
N GLY A 233 -8.34 -7.63 24.60
CA GLY A 233 -9.54 -8.44 24.31
C GLY A 233 -9.80 -9.55 25.34
N GLY A 234 -8.77 -10.03 26.03
CA GLY A 234 -8.86 -11.09 27.04
C GLY A 234 -9.25 -10.63 28.47
N THR A 235 -9.20 -9.33 28.75
CA THR A 235 -9.40 -8.79 30.12
C THR A 235 -10.89 -8.72 30.55
N GLN A 236 -11.83 -9.12 29.72
CA GLN A 236 -13.25 -9.19 30.10
C GLN A 236 -13.66 -10.51 30.80
N SER A 237 -12.77 -11.46 31.02
CA SER A 237 -13.09 -12.75 31.68
C SER A 237 -12.46 -12.96 33.06
N ILE A 238 -11.81 -11.97 33.66
CA ILE A 238 -11.35 -12.04 35.06
C ILE A 238 -12.19 -11.09 35.88
N SER A 239 -13.47 -11.40 36.03
CA SER A 239 -14.30 -10.84 37.09
C SER A 239 -14.52 -11.88 38.18
N ARG A 240 -13.82 -11.69 39.29
CA ARG A 240 -14.27 -11.94 40.66
C ARG A 240 -15.00 -13.26 40.94
N SER A 241 -14.33 -14.19 41.48
CA SER A 241 -14.80 -15.06 42.54
C SER A 241 -14.01 -14.80 43.80
#